data_5c9da056cabc575a3c608fb398f08405
#
_entry.id   5c9da056cabc575a3c608fb398f08405
#
_cell.length_a   1.000
_cell.length_b   1.000
_cell.length_c   1.000
_cell.angle_alpha   90.00
_cell.angle_beta   90.00
_cell.angle_gamma   90.00
#
_symmetry.space_group_name_H-M   'P 1'
#
loop_
_entity.id
_entity.type
_entity.pdbx_description
1 polymer ?
#
loop_
_entity_poly.entity_id
_entity_poly.type
_entity_poly.pdbx_seq_one_letter_code
_entity_poly.pdbx_strand_id
1 'polypeptide(L)'
;MLFRSVWIGGQMQYGEIFTATPPSNGRTVQRSTNGGLSFTDMTNDTQQPPIGMHPDQHAIAFVPGTPNIAILGSDGGVVRTDGVYVNASADCANRGIAGVNLADCQNWLAAIPREIISTMNAGLSTLQFQSVSINPKDPANDIIGGTQDNGTWAYNGRTGAWFESVGGDGGNSGINAVTPNARMHSYFGPQLDVNYRGTDPLGWNWVSDPLGYEAASFYVPVLADPVLNGTFFVGQQRVWRTLDNGGAQAYLEQHCNEFFGDFTVQCGDWEPLGADTLTGAAFGADKGGSYLVALARATKVGAPLWAGTRRGRLFVSANADAADSTTVAFSRVDTGAQPRRFISGIAVDPNSPLHAFVSFSGYDAYTPTTPGHVFEVTVDAGTLLATWRDLSANIGDQPVTGVAYDAATGRVYAATDFGVIVRNSSGQWAPAASRLPPVAVYSIALDAKSGLLYAATHGRGVWRLALRGD
;
A
#
# COMPACT_ATOMS: atom_id res chain seq x y z
N MET A 1 -10.29 -35.17 -31.03
CA MET A 1 -10.50 -33.72 -31.00
C MET A 1 -9.09 -33.12 -30.95
N LEU A 2 -8.59 -32.55 -32.02
CA LEU A 2 -7.27 -31.91 -32.05
C LEU A 2 -7.42 -30.49 -31.43
N PHE A 3 -6.82 -30.24 -30.28
CA PHE A 3 -6.70 -28.89 -29.76
C PHE A 3 -5.90 -28.04 -30.76
N ARG A 4 -6.53 -27.03 -31.36
CA ARG A 4 -5.89 -26.20 -32.38
C ARG A 4 -4.94 -25.16 -31.80
N SER A 5 -5.08 -24.80 -30.52
CA SER A 5 -4.17 -23.89 -29.84
C SER A 5 -4.14 -24.15 -28.34
N VAL A 6 -2.99 -23.88 -27.74
CA VAL A 6 -2.75 -23.87 -26.27
C VAL A 6 -2.33 -22.47 -25.92
N TRP A 7 -2.94 -21.91 -24.88
CA TRP A 7 -2.56 -20.62 -24.31
C TRP A 7 -2.11 -20.80 -22.89
N ILE A 8 -1.07 -20.09 -22.51
CA ILE A 8 -0.46 -20.11 -21.16
C ILE A 8 -0.31 -18.67 -20.71
N GLY A 9 -0.82 -18.35 -19.53
CA GLY A 9 -0.56 -17.11 -18.81
C GLY A 9 0.34 -17.39 -17.62
N GLY A 10 1.18 -16.42 -17.26
CA GLY A 10 2.10 -16.52 -16.16
C GLY A 10 2.59 -15.15 -15.71
N GLN A 11 3.63 -15.12 -14.92
CA GLN A 11 4.30 -13.93 -14.47
C GLN A 11 5.29 -13.44 -15.54
N MET A 12 5.43 -12.12 -15.63
CA MET A 12 6.49 -11.51 -16.43
C MET A 12 7.87 -11.83 -15.82
N GLN A 13 8.83 -12.17 -16.67
CA GLN A 13 10.23 -12.30 -16.23
C GLN A 13 10.98 -11.00 -16.52
N TYR A 14 11.46 -10.36 -15.49
CA TYR A 14 12.44 -9.30 -15.60
C TYR A 14 13.80 -9.89 -16.01
N GLY A 15 14.50 -9.23 -16.90
CA GLY A 15 15.78 -9.74 -17.43
C GLY A 15 15.64 -10.65 -18.65
N GLU A 16 14.60 -10.45 -19.40
CA GLU A 16 14.35 -11.06 -20.70
C GLU A 16 15.49 -10.84 -21.70
N ILE A 17 15.64 -11.80 -22.64
CA ILE A 17 16.58 -11.66 -23.76
C ILE A 17 16.26 -10.48 -24.69
N PHE A 18 15.04 -9.94 -24.58
CA PHE A 18 14.54 -8.81 -25.36
C PHE A 18 14.59 -7.48 -24.60
N THR A 19 15.47 -7.36 -23.63
CA THR A 19 15.64 -6.13 -22.82
C THR A 19 16.20 -4.95 -23.62
N ALA A 20 15.95 -4.88 -24.89
CA ALA A 20 16.30 -3.73 -25.71
C ALA A 20 15.27 -2.61 -25.55
N THR A 21 15.60 -1.42 -26.01
CA THR A 21 14.66 -0.29 -26.06
C THR A 21 13.76 -0.42 -27.30
N PRO A 22 12.44 -0.43 -27.14
CA PRO A 22 11.68 -0.30 -25.89
C PRO A 22 11.76 -1.58 -25.04
N PRO A 23 11.58 -1.44 -23.71
CA PRO A 23 11.57 -2.60 -22.82
C PRO A 23 10.44 -3.55 -23.19
N SER A 24 10.69 -4.84 -23.10
CA SER A 24 9.69 -5.89 -23.27
C SER A 24 8.79 -5.95 -22.02
N ASN A 25 7.49 -6.18 -22.22
CA ASN A 25 6.58 -6.53 -21.12
C ASN A 25 6.74 -7.99 -20.67
N GLY A 26 7.80 -8.66 -21.13
CA GLY A 26 8.04 -10.06 -20.90
C GLY A 26 7.04 -10.99 -21.58
N ARG A 27 7.29 -12.25 -21.57
CA ARG A 27 6.45 -13.28 -22.20
C ARG A 27 5.34 -13.75 -21.26
N THR A 28 4.56 -12.80 -20.78
CA THR A 28 3.49 -13.01 -19.80
C THR A 28 2.39 -13.94 -20.31
N VAL A 29 2.03 -13.84 -21.60
CA VAL A 29 1.07 -14.73 -22.26
C VAL A 29 1.67 -15.31 -23.52
N GLN A 30 1.53 -16.60 -23.67
CA GLN A 30 2.09 -17.37 -24.79
C GLN A 30 1.04 -18.22 -25.47
N ARG A 31 1.15 -18.39 -26.79
CA ARG A 31 0.26 -19.22 -27.61
C ARG A 31 1.05 -20.22 -28.42
N SER A 32 0.61 -21.48 -28.40
CA SER A 32 1.06 -22.52 -29.31
C SER A 32 -0.09 -22.90 -30.25
N THR A 33 0.21 -23.12 -31.54
CA THR A 33 -0.71 -23.64 -32.54
C THR A 33 -0.34 -25.05 -33.01
N ASN A 34 0.72 -25.64 -32.47
CA ASN A 34 1.27 -26.94 -32.86
C ASN A 34 1.33 -27.95 -31.71
N GLY A 35 0.43 -27.86 -30.75
CA GLY A 35 0.32 -28.80 -29.64
C GLY A 35 1.38 -28.61 -28.53
N GLY A 36 1.94 -27.41 -28.40
CA GLY A 36 2.94 -27.08 -27.38
C GLY A 36 4.38 -27.30 -27.83
N LEU A 37 4.63 -27.57 -29.10
CA LEU A 37 5.98 -27.78 -29.62
C LEU A 37 6.75 -26.45 -29.77
N SER A 38 6.05 -25.36 -30.07
CA SER A 38 6.60 -23.99 -30.05
C SER A 38 5.53 -23.01 -29.62
N PHE A 39 5.97 -21.85 -29.12
CA PHE A 39 5.10 -20.78 -28.62
C PHE A 39 5.46 -19.45 -29.26
N THR A 40 4.46 -18.58 -29.39
CA THR A 40 4.59 -17.19 -29.79
C THR A 40 4.14 -16.28 -28.67
N ASP A 41 4.69 -15.08 -28.59
CA ASP A 41 4.38 -14.11 -27.55
C ASP A 41 3.07 -13.38 -27.86
N MET A 42 2.15 -13.42 -26.92
CA MET A 42 0.87 -12.70 -27.01
C MET A 42 0.89 -11.36 -26.27
N THR A 43 1.99 -11.02 -25.63
CA THR A 43 2.16 -9.77 -24.87
C THR A 43 2.26 -8.55 -25.78
N ASN A 44 2.74 -8.72 -27.02
CA ASN A 44 2.95 -7.67 -28.02
C ASN A 44 3.83 -6.52 -27.50
N ASP A 45 5.05 -6.85 -27.11
CA ASP A 45 6.07 -5.93 -26.65
C ASP A 45 6.62 -5.00 -27.75
N THR A 46 6.26 -5.23 -29.02
CA THR A 46 6.65 -4.37 -30.14
C THR A 46 5.74 -3.15 -30.30
N GLN A 47 4.61 -3.09 -29.61
CA GLN A 47 3.68 -1.98 -29.67
C GLN A 47 4.27 -0.73 -28.99
N GLN A 48 4.12 0.45 -29.62
CA GLN A 48 4.66 1.72 -29.13
C GLN A 48 3.55 2.72 -28.76
N PRO A 49 3.56 3.30 -27.54
CA PRO A 49 4.24 2.77 -26.36
C PRO A 49 3.74 1.38 -26.06
N PRO A 50 4.48 0.55 -25.35
CA PRO A 50 3.99 -0.76 -25.01
C PRO A 50 2.72 -0.59 -24.16
N ILE A 51 1.57 -0.65 -24.78
CA ILE A 51 0.27 -0.74 -24.11
C ILE A 51 0.17 -2.20 -23.67
N GLY A 52 1.05 -2.56 -22.74
CA GLY A 52 1.29 -3.93 -22.45
C GLY A 52 0.21 -4.55 -21.62
N MET A 53 0.25 -5.85 -21.60
CA MET A 53 -0.38 -6.62 -20.56
C MET A 53 0.37 -6.32 -19.28
N HIS A 54 -0.36 -6.12 -18.18
CA HIS A 54 0.24 -6.14 -16.86
C HIS A 54 0.96 -7.49 -16.64
N PRO A 55 2.04 -7.58 -15.88
CA PRO A 55 2.61 -8.85 -15.38
C PRO A 55 1.51 -9.68 -14.69
N ASP A 56 1.75 -10.85 -14.22
CA ASP A 56 0.85 -11.62 -13.34
C ASP A 56 -0.56 -11.87 -13.92
N GLN A 57 -0.62 -12.77 -14.87
CA GLN A 57 -1.87 -13.15 -15.53
C GLN A 57 -2.63 -14.18 -14.70
N HIS A 58 -3.95 -13.97 -14.52
CA HIS A 58 -4.81 -14.80 -13.70
C HIS A 58 -5.88 -15.55 -14.50
N ALA A 59 -6.28 -15.04 -15.67
CA ALA A 59 -7.36 -15.64 -16.43
C ALA A 59 -7.18 -15.45 -17.94
N ILE A 60 -7.58 -16.47 -18.68
CA ILE A 60 -7.67 -16.44 -20.14
C ILE A 60 -9.05 -16.96 -20.55
N ALA A 61 -9.77 -16.18 -21.33
CA ALA A 61 -11.06 -16.57 -21.90
C ALA A 61 -11.09 -16.26 -23.41
N PHE A 62 -11.97 -16.93 -24.12
CA PHE A 62 -12.16 -16.72 -25.57
C PHE A 62 -13.57 -16.22 -25.86
N VAL A 63 -13.68 -15.33 -26.85
CA VAL A 63 -14.98 -14.83 -27.28
C VAL A 63 -15.69 -15.95 -28.05
N PRO A 64 -16.90 -16.36 -27.64
CA PRO A 64 -17.67 -17.39 -28.34
C PRO A 64 -17.87 -17.06 -29.83
N GLY A 65 -17.61 -18.00 -30.68
CA GLY A 65 -17.71 -17.82 -32.15
C GLY A 65 -16.52 -17.13 -32.82
N THR A 66 -15.59 -16.58 -32.07
CA THR A 66 -14.38 -15.91 -32.54
C THR A 66 -13.14 -16.40 -31.80
N PRO A 67 -12.68 -17.64 -32.00
CA PRO A 67 -11.66 -18.28 -31.20
C PRO A 67 -10.25 -17.65 -31.33
N ASN A 68 -10.09 -16.68 -32.19
CA ASN A 68 -8.84 -15.92 -32.33
C ASN A 68 -8.75 -14.72 -31.38
N ILE A 69 -9.89 -14.33 -30.77
CA ILE A 69 -9.92 -13.24 -29.80
C ILE A 69 -9.80 -13.82 -28.38
N ALA A 70 -8.69 -13.56 -27.72
CA ALA A 70 -8.49 -13.89 -26.32
C ALA A 70 -8.76 -12.66 -25.44
N ILE A 71 -9.44 -12.89 -24.33
CA ILE A 71 -9.63 -11.93 -23.23
C ILE A 71 -8.71 -12.40 -22.11
N LEU A 72 -7.90 -11.50 -21.58
CA LEU A 72 -6.85 -11.77 -20.61
C LEU A 72 -7.10 -10.90 -19.38
N GLY A 73 -7.09 -11.52 -18.21
CA GLY A 73 -7.26 -10.87 -16.91
C GLY A 73 -5.98 -10.94 -16.09
N SER A 74 -5.57 -9.83 -15.54
CA SER A 74 -4.37 -9.65 -14.73
C SER A 74 -4.66 -8.72 -13.55
N ASP A 75 -3.66 -8.46 -12.68
CA ASP A 75 -3.75 -7.46 -11.62
C ASP A 75 -4.06 -6.06 -12.17
N GLY A 76 -3.55 -5.74 -13.36
CA GLY A 76 -3.81 -4.45 -14.04
C GLY A 76 -5.15 -4.36 -14.75
N GLY A 77 -6.04 -5.35 -14.62
CA GLY A 77 -7.37 -5.35 -15.22
C GLY A 77 -7.53 -6.33 -16.38
N VAL A 78 -8.35 -5.96 -17.36
CA VAL A 78 -8.74 -6.83 -18.48
C VAL A 78 -8.34 -6.22 -19.80
N VAL A 79 -7.66 -7.01 -20.61
CA VAL A 79 -7.32 -6.65 -21.99
C VAL A 79 -7.81 -7.73 -22.96
N ARG A 80 -7.89 -7.42 -24.24
CA ARG A 80 -8.17 -8.43 -25.28
C ARG A 80 -7.26 -8.26 -26.48
N THR A 81 -7.00 -9.36 -27.18
CA THR A 81 -6.37 -9.30 -28.50
C THR A 81 -7.39 -8.85 -29.55
N ASP A 82 -6.94 -8.26 -30.65
CA ASP A 82 -7.79 -7.90 -31.77
C ASP A 82 -8.19 -9.11 -32.65
N GLY A 83 -7.60 -10.29 -32.41
CA GLY A 83 -7.84 -11.52 -33.17
C GLY A 83 -7.07 -11.62 -34.48
N VAL A 84 -6.23 -10.62 -34.79
CA VAL A 84 -5.33 -10.57 -35.94
C VAL A 84 -3.90 -10.79 -35.46
N TYR A 85 -3.19 -11.70 -36.13
CA TYR A 85 -1.80 -12.02 -35.77
C TYR A 85 -0.85 -11.64 -36.90
N VAL A 86 0.24 -10.99 -36.54
CA VAL A 86 1.25 -10.50 -37.49
C VAL A 86 2.63 -11.06 -37.15
N ASN A 87 3.47 -11.18 -38.18
CA ASN A 87 4.86 -11.56 -38.01
C ASN A 87 5.70 -10.30 -37.79
N ALA A 88 6.25 -10.14 -36.58
CA ALA A 88 7.15 -9.06 -36.18
C ALA A 88 8.60 -9.55 -35.96
N SER A 89 8.96 -10.73 -36.47
CA SER A 89 10.29 -11.30 -36.24
C SER A 89 11.45 -10.45 -36.77
N ALA A 90 11.20 -9.56 -37.71
CA ALA A 90 12.20 -8.60 -38.21
C ALA A 90 12.66 -7.59 -37.11
N ASP A 91 11.81 -7.31 -36.12
CA ASP A 91 12.11 -6.37 -35.05
C ASP A 91 13.23 -6.87 -34.13
N CYS A 92 13.48 -8.17 -34.09
CA CYS A 92 14.58 -8.75 -33.34
C CYS A 92 15.95 -8.20 -33.78
N ALA A 93 16.18 -8.11 -35.09
CA ALA A 93 17.42 -7.53 -35.63
C ALA A 93 17.49 -6.02 -35.38
N ASN A 94 16.36 -5.29 -35.51
CA ASN A 94 16.27 -3.85 -35.26
C ASN A 94 16.57 -3.51 -33.79
N ARG A 95 16.31 -4.45 -32.88
CA ARG A 95 16.62 -4.36 -31.45
C ARG A 95 18.08 -4.75 -31.14
N GLY A 96 18.90 -5.12 -32.10
CA GLY A 96 20.26 -5.56 -31.92
C GLY A 96 20.42 -6.96 -31.33
N ILE A 97 19.35 -7.77 -31.33
CA ILE A 97 19.40 -9.15 -30.85
C ILE A 97 20.13 -10.01 -31.90
N ALA A 98 21.14 -10.76 -31.46
CA ALA A 98 22.02 -11.54 -32.31
C ALA A 98 22.37 -12.90 -31.72
N GLY A 99 23.09 -13.74 -32.49
CA GLY A 99 23.58 -15.05 -32.04
C GLY A 99 22.43 -16.03 -31.74
N VAL A 100 22.59 -16.80 -30.69
CA VAL A 100 21.60 -17.82 -30.28
C VAL A 100 20.23 -17.23 -29.92
N ASN A 101 20.22 -16.04 -29.38
CA ASN A 101 18.97 -15.35 -28.96
C ASN A 101 18.14 -14.85 -30.13
N LEU A 102 18.76 -14.68 -31.33
CA LEU A 102 18.06 -14.19 -32.51
C LEU A 102 16.97 -15.18 -32.98
N ALA A 103 17.27 -16.46 -33.01
CA ALA A 103 16.32 -17.48 -33.42
C ALA A 103 15.17 -17.61 -32.44
N ASP A 104 15.43 -17.52 -31.17
CA ASP A 104 14.42 -17.54 -30.11
C ASP A 104 13.49 -16.33 -30.22
N CYS A 105 14.06 -15.13 -30.34
CA CYS A 105 13.30 -13.91 -30.56
C CYS A 105 12.42 -14.01 -31.79
N GLN A 106 12.97 -14.45 -32.93
CA GLN A 106 12.21 -14.60 -34.16
C GLN A 106 11.03 -15.58 -34.03
N ASN A 107 11.22 -16.68 -33.30
CA ASN A 107 10.13 -17.63 -33.02
C ASN A 107 9.05 -17.00 -32.13
N TRP A 108 9.44 -16.26 -31.10
CA TRP A 108 8.50 -15.61 -30.21
C TRP A 108 7.65 -14.56 -30.92
N LEU A 109 8.24 -13.76 -31.81
CA LEU A 109 7.55 -12.68 -32.52
C LEU A 109 6.94 -13.11 -33.86
N ALA A 110 6.93 -14.42 -34.21
CA ALA A 110 6.45 -14.90 -35.49
C ALA A 110 4.93 -14.73 -35.72
N ALA A 111 4.14 -14.63 -34.66
CA ALA A 111 2.69 -14.48 -34.74
C ALA A 111 2.11 -13.82 -33.49
N ILE A 112 2.47 -12.57 -33.26
CA ILE A 112 1.97 -11.77 -32.14
C ILE A 112 0.62 -11.13 -32.50
N PRO A 113 -0.23 -10.75 -31.50
CA PRO A 113 -1.40 -9.94 -31.78
C PRO A 113 -0.98 -8.62 -32.42
N ARG A 114 -1.69 -8.19 -33.44
CA ARG A 114 -1.44 -6.89 -34.07
C ARG A 114 -1.69 -5.76 -33.07
N GLU A 115 -2.70 -5.93 -32.22
CA GLU A 115 -3.12 -4.92 -31.25
C GLU A 115 -3.65 -5.56 -29.97
N ILE A 116 -3.28 -4.97 -28.83
CA ILE A 116 -3.85 -5.25 -27.51
C ILE A 116 -4.78 -4.10 -27.14
N ILE A 117 -6.03 -4.43 -26.83
CA ILE A 117 -7.09 -3.47 -26.54
C ILE A 117 -7.37 -3.44 -25.05
N SER A 118 -7.07 -2.33 -24.38
CA SER A 118 -7.24 -2.11 -22.94
C SER A 118 -8.46 -1.27 -22.55
N THR A 119 -9.21 -0.75 -23.54
CA THR A 119 -10.40 0.11 -23.30
C THR A 119 -11.50 -0.55 -22.47
N MET A 120 -11.44 -1.88 -22.29
CA MET A 120 -12.34 -2.65 -21.41
C MET A 120 -12.24 -2.23 -19.94
N ASN A 121 -11.13 -1.60 -19.53
CA ASN A 121 -10.93 -1.11 -18.16
C ASN A 121 -11.68 0.21 -17.89
N ALA A 122 -12.18 0.88 -18.91
CA ALA A 122 -12.94 2.11 -18.72
C ALA A 122 -14.21 1.85 -17.90
N GLY A 123 -14.29 2.49 -16.71
CA GLY A 123 -15.38 2.30 -15.75
C GLY A 123 -15.27 1.05 -14.87
N LEU A 124 -14.22 0.26 -15.03
CA LEU A 124 -13.93 -0.88 -14.17
C LEU A 124 -13.25 -0.38 -12.88
N SER A 125 -14.00 -0.26 -11.78
CA SER A 125 -13.49 0.22 -10.50
C SER A 125 -13.07 -0.97 -9.64
N THR A 126 -11.86 -1.51 -9.87
CA THR A 126 -11.38 -2.75 -9.23
C THR A 126 -10.02 -2.60 -8.53
N LEU A 127 -9.46 -1.39 -8.47
CA LEU A 127 -8.18 -1.17 -7.78
C LEU A 127 -8.25 -1.61 -6.32
N GLN A 128 -7.20 -2.31 -5.89
CA GLN A 128 -7.05 -2.87 -4.54
C GLN A 128 -6.23 -1.92 -3.68
N PHE A 129 -6.89 -0.91 -3.10
CA PHE A 129 -6.22 0.07 -2.26
C PHE A 129 -5.76 -0.54 -0.94
N GLN A 130 -4.47 -0.41 -0.64
CA GLN A 130 -3.83 -0.81 0.62
C GLN A 130 -3.94 0.29 1.67
N SER A 131 -3.90 1.54 1.23
CA SER A 131 -3.94 2.71 2.10
C SER A 131 -4.66 3.89 1.45
N VAL A 132 -4.99 4.87 2.28
CA VAL A 132 -5.44 6.19 1.84
C VAL A 132 -4.90 7.26 2.79
N SER A 133 -4.31 8.32 2.23
CA SER A 133 -3.83 9.49 2.97
C SER A 133 -4.51 10.76 2.47
N ILE A 134 -4.89 11.61 3.41
CA ILE A 134 -5.72 12.79 3.18
C ILE A 134 -4.86 14.04 3.39
N ASN A 135 -4.91 14.99 2.46
CA ASN A 135 -4.36 16.31 2.69
C ASN A 135 -5.22 17.06 3.73
N PRO A 136 -4.71 17.39 4.92
CA PRO A 136 -5.51 18.05 5.95
C PRO A 136 -5.90 19.49 5.60
N LYS A 137 -5.30 20.09 4.55
CA LYS A 137 -5.68 21.42 4.05
C LYS A 137 -6.75 21.37 2.96
N ASP A 138 -6.89 20.25 2.28
CA ASP A 138 -7.95 20.01 1.28
C ASP A 138 -8.45 18.56 1.34
N PRO A 139 -9.12 18.19 2.45
CA PRO A 139 -9.47 16.79 2.72
C PRO A 139 -10.51 16.22 1.76
N ALA A 140 -11.22 17.05 1.02
CA ALA A 140 -12.24 16.62 0.07
C ALA A 140 -11.69 16.31 -1.34
N ASN A 141 -10.57 16.94 -1.71
CA ASN A 141 -10.13 16.95 -3.10
C ASN A 141 -8.67 16.51 -3.31
N ASP A 142 -7.84 16.43 -2.27
CA ASP A 142 -6.45 16.01 -2.40
C ASP A 142 -6.15 14.81 -1.52
N ILE A 143 -6.04 13.65 -2.17
CA ILE A 143 -5.91 12.35 -1.52
C ILE A 143 -4.94 11.52 -2.34
N ILE A 144 -4.11 10.72 -1.67
CA ILE A 144 -3.31 9.68 -2.30
C ILE A 144 -3.58 8.32 -1.67
N GLY A 145 -3.39 7.25 -2.42
CA GLY A 145 -3.51 5.90 -1.92
C GLY A 145 -2.73 4.91 -2.76
N GLY A 146 -2.08 3.97 -2.10
CA GLY A 146 -1.32 2.91 -2.75
C GLY A 146 -2.19 1.71 -3.11
N THR A 147 -1.85 1.07 -4.22
CA THR A 147 -2.47 -0.17 -4.68
C THR A 147 -1.39 -1.19 -4.98
N GLN A 148 -1.60 -2.44 -4.56
CA GLN A 148 -0.66 -3.50 -4.87
C GLN A 148 -0.57 -3.69 -6.39
N ASP A 149 0.66 -3.81 -6.91
CA ASP A 149 1.02 -4.05 -8.31
C ASP A 149 0.53 -3.00 -9.32
N ASN A 150 -0.21 -1.97 -8.88
CA ASN A 150 -0.85 -0.98 -9.73
C ASN A 150 -0.55 0.47 -9.32
N GLY A 151 0.55 0.71 -8.61
CA GLY A 151 1.06 2.03 -8.32
C GLY A 151 0.38 2.79 -7.18
N THR A 152 0.83 4.01 -6.98
CA THR A 152 0.22 4.98 -6.07
C THR A 152 -0.61 5.98 -6.86
N TRP A 153 -1.87 6.08 -6.49
CA TRP A 153 -2.89 6.87 -7.19
C TRP A 153 -3.20 8.14 -6.43
N ALA A 154 -3.50 9.19 -7.18
CA ALA A 154 -3.87 10.48 -6.64
C ALA A 154 -5.25 10.93 -7.15
N TYR A 155 -6.02 11.55 -6.24
CA TYR A 155 -7.26 12.24 -6.53
C TYR A 155 -7.09 13.72 -6.27
N ASN A 156 -7.45 14.57 -7.24
CA ASN A 156 -7.27 16.03 -7.18
C ASN A 156 -8.59 16.81 -7.25
N GLY A 157 -9.69 16.19 -6.83
CA GLY A 157 -11.01 16.83 -6.82
C GLY A 157 -11.72 16.90 -8.18
N ARG A 158 -11.07 16.48 -9.25
CA ARG A 158 -11.71 16.42 -10.57
C ARG A 158 -12.59 15.18 -10.66
N THR A 159 -13.84 15.40 -11.02
CA THR A 159 -14.92 14.39 -11.02
C THR A 159 -14.50 13.03 -11.53
N GLY A 160 -14.49 12.05 -10.62
CA GLY A 160 -14.46 10.62 -10.93
C GLY A 160 -13.14 10.07 -11.48
N ALA A 161 -12.07 10.87 -11.50
CA ALA A 161 -10.79 10.43 -12.03
C ALA A 161 -9.70 10.42 -10.97
N TRP A 162 -9.15 9.26 -10.72
CA TRP A 162 -7.85 9.06 -10.10
C TRP A 162 -6.81 8.90 -11.19
N PHE A 163 -5.59 9.38 -10.97
CA PHE A 163 -4.48 9.16 -11.88
C PHE A 163 -3.32 8.50 -11.14
N GLU A 164 -2.60 7.67 -11.83
CA GLU A 164 -1.40 7.03 -11.32
C GLU A 164 -0.30 8.08 -11.20
N SER A 165 0.18 8.30 -9.98
CA SER A 165 1.24 9.28 -9.71
C SER A 165 2.63 8.63 -9.80
N VAL A 166 2.73 7.34 -9.48
CA VAL A 166 3.94 6.52 -9.65
C VAL A 166 3.54 5.07 -9.80
N GLY A 167 4.18 4.37 -10.72
CA GLY A 167 3.90 2.96 -11.03
C GLY A 167 4.53 1.97 -10.05
N GLY A 168 4.29 0.69 -10.30
CA GLY A 168 4.78 -0.44 -9.52
C GLY A 168 3.91 -0.77 -8.32
N ASP A 169 4.49 -1.20 -7.20
CA ASP A 169 3.73 -1.38 -5.97
C ASP A 169 3.37 -0.04 -5.31
N GLY A 170 2.19 0.05 -4.75
CA GLY A 170 1.77 1.18 -3.92
C GLY A 170 1.30 0.66 -2.55
N GLY A 171 2.06 1.00 -1.51
CA GLY A 171 1.77 0.61 -0.13
C GLY A 171 1.17 1.74 0.69
N ASN A 172 1.73 1.97 1.88
CA ASN A 172 1.33 3.07 2.72
C ASN A 172 1.86 4.41 2.21
N SER A 173 1.17 5.48 2.56
CA SER A 173 1.52 6.84 2.16
C SER A 173 1.37 7.83 3.31
N GLY A 174 1.88 9.03 3.14
CA GLY A 174 1.74 10.14 4.09
C GLY A 174 1.81 11.48 3.37
N ILE A 175 1.02 12.44 3.82
CA ILE A 175 1.04 13.82 3.31
C ILE A 175 1.48 14.73 4.45
N ASN A 176 2.51 15.53 4.24
CA ASN A 176 2.98 16.50 5.22
C ASN A 176 1.86 17.49 5.57
N ALA A 177 1.52 17.56 6.86
CA ALA A 177 0.39 18.36 7.31
C ALA A 177 0.60 19.87 7.15
N VAL A 178 1.85 20.34 7.13
CA VAL A 178 2.21 21.76 7.02
C VAL A 178 2.50 22.16 5.58
N THR A 179 3.22 21.33 4.83
CA THR A 179 3.54 21.53 3.42
C THR A 179 3.04 20.36 2.57
N PRO A 180 1.75 20.30 2.22
CA PRO A 180 1.13 19.11 1.61
C PRO A 180 1.68 18.72 0.22
N ASN A 181 2.46 19.58 -0.42
CA ASN A 181 3.19 19.20 -1.61
C ASN A 181 4.28 18.18 -1.32
N ALA A 182 4.84 18.18 -0.10
CA ALA A 182 5.71 17.12 0.35
C ALA A 182 4.87 15.94 0.81
N ARG A 183 4.98 14.83 0.08
CA ARG A 183 4.26 13.59 0.35
C ARG A 183 5.13 12.38 0.06
N MET A 184 4.85 11.31 0.77
CA MET A 184 5.65 10.09 0.72
C MET A 184 4.76 8.91 0.40
N HIS A 185 5.27 7.95 -0.35
CA HIS A 185 4.67 6.63 -0.49
C HIS A 185 5.70 5.54 -0.21
N SER A 186 5.23 4.34 0.09
CA SER A 186 6.06 3.15 0.11
C SER A 186 5.78 2.30 -1.12
N TYR A 187 6.86 1.74 -1.66
CA TYR A 187 6.87 0.64 -2.60
C TYR A 187 6.75 -0.67 -1.79
N PHE A 188 7.39 -1.76 -2.13
CA PHE A 188 7.44 -2.93 -1.25
C PHE A 188 8.66 -2.90 -0.31
N GLY A 189 8.58 -3.60 0.83
CA GLY A 189 9.63 -3.54 1.85
C GLY A 189 9.81 -2.12 2.40
N PRO A 190 11.01 -1.76 2.87
CA PRO A 190 11.28 -0.42 3.39
C PRO A 190 11.67 0.59 2.30
N GLN A 191 11.15 0.42 1.09
CA GLN A 191 11.42 1.30 -0.04
C GLN A 191 10.43 2.45 -0.04
N LEU A 192 10.91 3.68 -0.03
CA LEU A 192 10.15 4.91 0.12
C LEU A 192 10.64 5.97 -0.84
N ASP A 193 9.70 6.70 -1.39
CA ASP A 193 9.92 7.87 -2.21
C ASP A 193 9.19 9.08 -1.65
N VAL A 194 9.79 10.26 -1.80
CA VAL A 194 9.19 11.55 -1.49
C VAL A 194 8.98 12.37 -2.74
N ASN A 195 7.83 13.03 -2.81
CA ASN A 195 7.52 14.01 -3.84
C ASN A 195 7.31 15.39 -3.20
N TYR A 196 8.05 16.39 -3.63
CA TYR A 196 7.91 17.77 -3.15
C TYR A 196 7.00 18.65 -4.04
N ARG A 197 6.51 18.08 -5.15
CA ARG A 197 5.66 18.74 -6.15
C ARG A 197 4.22 18.24 -6.13
N GLY A 198 3.79 17.72 -4.99
CA GLY A 198 2.46 17.14 -4.83
C GLY A 198 2.35 15.78 -5.51
N THR A 199 1.58 15.70 -6.59
CA THR A 199 1.33 14.46 -7.32
C THR A 199 1.95 14.45 -8.72
N ASP A 200 2.96 15.29 -8.95
CA ASP A 200 3.71 15.30 -10.20
C ASP A 200 4.37 13.93 -10.42
N PRO A 201 4.03 13.18 -11.48
CA PRO A 201 4.59 11.86 -11.71
C PRO A 201 6.12 11.81 -11.83
N LEU A 202 6.73 12.91 -12.24
CA LEU A 202 8.20 13.03 -12.39
C LEU A 202 8.90 13.63 -11.16
N GLY A 203 8.15 13.88 -10.09
CA GLY A 203 8.66 14.51 -8.87
C GLY A 203 9.09 13.56 -7.75
N TRP A 204 9.05 12.25 -7.97
CA TRP A 204 9.38 11.25 -6.95
C TRP A 204 10.89 11.07 -6.80
N ASN A 205 11.35 11.02 -5.56
CA ASN A 205 12.76 10.92 -5.22
C ASN A 205 12.95 9.83 -4.17
N TRP A 206 13.85 8.91 -4.43
CA TRP A 206 14.23 7.83 -3.53
C TRP A 206 14.82 8.37 -2.23
N VAL A 207 14.40 7.80 -1.08
CA VAL A 207 14.88 8.24 0.24
C VAL A 207 15.19 7.09 1.19
N SER A 208 15.34 5.88 0.72
CA SER A 208 15.29 4.67 1.55
C SER A 208 16.63 4.03 1.89
N ASP A 209 17.76 4.54 1.39
CA ASP A 209 19.06 3.88 1.57
C ASP A 209 19.41 3.55 3.04
N PRO A 210 19.06 4.38 4.05
CA PRO A 210 19.34 4.04 5.45
C PRO A 210 18.49 2.89 6.00
N LEU A 211 17.39 2.51 5.33
CA LEU A 211 16.36 1.63 5.89
C LEU A 211 16.56 0.13 5.61
N GLY A 212 17.60 -0.28 4.90
CA GLY A 212 17.73 -1.59 4.28
C GLY A 212 18.05 -2.81 5.17
N TYR A 213 18.25 -2.68 6.50
CA TYR A 213 18.90 -3.72 7.31
C TYR A 213 18.02 -4.39 8.37
N GLU A 214 16.80 -3.94 8.57
CA GLU A 214 15.88 -4.51 9.56
C GLU A 214 14.74 -5.29 8.88
N ALA A 215 14.19 -6.28 9.58
CA ALA A 215 12.97 -6.94 9.11
C ALA A 215 11.80 -5.93 9.06
N ALA A 216 11.09 -5.94 7.96
CA ALA A 216 10.02 -5.00 7.65
C ALA A 216 8.75 -5.72 7.18
N SER A 217 7.62 -5.03 7.22
CA SER A 217 6.38 -5.44 6.55
C SER A 217 6.56 -5.35 5.03
N PHE A 218 5.76 -6.09 4.28
CA PHE A 218 5.72 -5.94 2.81
C PHE A 218 5.34 -4.49 2.44
N TYR A 219 4.38 -3.89 3.14
CA TYR A 219 4.16 -2.44 3.14
C TYR A 219 4.46 -1.90 4.54
N VAL A 220 5.55 -1.15 4.67
CA VAL A 220 5.93 -0.55 5.95
C VAL A 220 4.92 0.51 6.38
N PRO A 221 4.57 0.62 7.68
CA PRO A 221 3.75 1.71 8.14
C PRO A 221 4.49 3.05 7.97
N VAL A 222 3.83 4.00 7.33
CA VAL A 222 4.31 5.38 7.13
C VAL A 222 3.37 6.32 7.88
N LEU A 223 3.91 7.20 8.69
CA LEU A 223 3.18 8.23 9.42
C LEU A 223 3.80 9.59 9.14
N ALA A 224 3.11 10.45 8.40
CA ALA A 224 3.41 11.88 8.40
C ALA A 224 3.02 12.47 9.76
N ASP A 225 3.91 13.21 10.40
CA ASP A 225 3.57 13.88 11.66
C ASP A 225 2.40 14.85 11.44
N PRO A 226 1.34 14.79 12.27
CA PRO A 226 0.16 15.60 12.04
C PRO A 226 0.35 17.09 12.34
N VAL A 227 1.51 17.50 12.91
CA VAL A 227 1.77 18.90 13.30
C VAL A 227 3.19 19.39 13.00
N LEU A 228 4.20 18.51 12.98
CA LEU A 228 5.60 18.90 12.75
C LEU A 228 5.92 18.83 11.26
N ASN A 229 6.30 19.98 10.71
CA ASN A 229 6.70 20.07 9.31
C ASN A 229 7.95 19.24 9.03
N GLY A 230 7.96 18.48 7.95
CA GLY A 230 9.10 17.66 7.53
C GLY A 230 9.25 16.33 8.26
N THR A 231 8.53 16.13 9.36
CA THR A 231 8.69 14.93 10.17
C THR A 231 7.83 13.77 9.63
N PHE A 232 8.50 12.65 9.34
CA PHE A 232 7.86 11.38 9.04
C PHE A 232 8.44 10.28 9.92
N PHE A 233 7.61 9.28 10.20
CA PHE A 233 8.00 8.06 10.89
C PHE A 233 7.70 6.84 10.03
N VAL A 234 8.59 5.85 10.10
CA VAL A 234 8.46 4.55 9.40
C VAL A 234 8.76 3.43 10.38
N GLY A 235 8.02 2.34 10.28
CA GLY A 235 8.17 1.18 11.16
C GLY A 235 8.87 0.02 10.48
N GLN A 236 9.98 -0.45 11.07
CA GLN A 236 10.63 -1.73 10.79
C GLN A 236 10.67 -2.56 12.09
N GLN A 237 11.83 -2.99 12.59
CA GLN A 237 11.94 -3.50 13.96
C GLN A 237 12.03 -2.38 14.99
N ARG A 238 12.49 -1.19 14.56
CA ARG A 238 12.44 0.10 15.28
C ARG A 238 11.50 1.04 14.55
N VAL A 239 11.19 2.15 15.20
CA VAL A 239 10.68 3.31 14.49
C VAL A 239 11.87 4.11 13.96
N TRP A 240 11.80 4.51 12.72
CA TRP A 240 12.74 5.41 12.06
C TRP A 240 12.08 6.76 11.83
N ARG A 241 12.85 7.83 11.89
CA ARG A 241 12.39 9.21 11.78
C ARG A 241 13.25 10.01 10.81
N THR A 242 12.62 10.87 10.01
CA THR A 242 13.25 12.00 9.34
C THR A 242 12.63 13.30 9.84
N LEU A 243 13.33 14.43 9.72
CA LEU A 243 12.86 15.75 10.16
C LEU A 243 12.68 16.75 9.01
N ASP A 244 13.03 16.37 7.79
CA ASP A 244 13.01 17.22 6.60
C ASP A 244 12.45 16.51 5.34
N ASN A 245 11.46 15.62 5.54
CA ASN A 245 10.79 14.84 4.48
C ASN A 245 11.70 13.80 3.82
N GLY A 246 12.67 13.25 4.52
CA GLY A 246 13.59 12.23 4.01
C GLY A 246 14.93 12.78 3.55
N GLY A 247 15.15 14.10 3.61
CA GLY A 247 16.39 14.76 3.28
C GLY A 247 16.22 16.13 2.60
N ALA A 248 17.31 16.82 2.38
CA ALA A 248 17.32 18.15 1.77
C ALA A 248 16.76 18.11 0.34
N GLN A 249 15.63 18.77 0.09
CA GLN A 249 14.88 18.74 -1.19
C GLN A 249 15.78 18.93 -2.41
N ALA A 250 16.60 19.99 -2.44
CA ALA A 250 17.43 20.30 -3.62
C ALA A 250 18.44 19.19 -3.93
N TYR A 251 18.95 18.54 -2.88
CA TYR A 251 19.87 17.41 -3.02
C TYR A 251 19.16 16.17 -3.56
N LEU A 252 17.99 15.82 -3.00
CA LEU A 252 17.22 14.66 -3.43
C LEU A 252 16.71 14.82 -4.86
N GLU A 253 16.17 15.99 -5.22
CA GLU A 253 15.71 16.25 -6.60
C GLU A 253 16.85 16.19 -7.63
N GLN A 254 18.08 16.51 -7.24
CA GLN A 254 19.24 16.46 -8.15
C GLN A 254 19.80 15.03 -8.27
N HIS A 255 19.89 14.27 -7.18
CA HIS A 255 20.66 13.01 -7.13
C HIS A 255 19.81 11.77 -7.00
N CYS A 256 18.62 11.87 -6.39
CA CYS A 256 17.80 10.74 -5.98
C CYS A 256 16.44 10.67 -6.70
N ASN A 257 16.25 11.51 -7.75
CA ASN A 257 15.02 11.45 -8.53
C ASN A 257 14.92 10.12 -9.28
N GLU A 258 13.78 9.43 -9.20
CA GLU A 258 13.56 8.11 -9.80
C GLU A 258 13.80 8.05 -11.32
N PHE A 259 13.63 9.20 -12.01
CA PHE A 259 13.71 9.25 -13.47
C PHE A 259 15.01 9.90 -13.97
N PHE A 260 15.63 10.79 -13.18
CA PHE A 260 16.72 11.65 -13.60
C PHE A 260 17.91 11.64 -12.64
N GLY A 261 17.79 11.01 -11.47
CA GLY A 261 18.85 10.90 -10.47
C GLY A 261 20.02 10.05 -10.94
N ASP A 262 21.21 10.33 -10.42
CA ASP A 262 22.42 9.57 -10.73
C ASP A 262 22.66 8.39 -9.76
N PHE A 263 21.99 8.38 -8.61
CA PHE A 263 22.07 7.35 -7.55
C PHE A 263 23.51 6.97 -7.15
N THR A 264 24.48 7.90 -7.34
CA THR A 264 25.88 7.67 -6.97
C THR A 264 26.16 8.06 -5.51
N VAL A 265 25.16 8.58 -4.82
CA VAL A 265 25.21 9.11 -3.46
C VAL A 265 24.14 8.44 -2.60
N GLN A 266 24.28 8.56 -1.30
CA GLN A 266 23.23 8.09 -0.37
C GLN A 266 22.00 8.96 -0.45
N CYS A 267 20.82 8.33 -0.60
CA CYS A 267 19.51 8.94 -0.67
C CYS A 267 18.72 8.66 0.62
N GLY A 268 18.39 9.74 1.33
CA GLY A 268 17.65 9.65 2.60
C GLY A 268 18.52 9.94 3.83
N ASP A 269 17.86 10.40 4.89
CA ASP A 269 18.50 10.84 6.15
C ASP A 269 17.85 10.24 7.40
N TRP A 270 17.19 9.10 7.26
CA TRP A 270 16.48 8.43 8.33
C TRP A 270 17.38 8.05 9.50
N GLU A 271 16.91 8.28 10.73
CA GLU A 271 17.55 7.87 11.97
C GLU A 271 16.65 6.93 12.79
N PRO A 272 17.20 5.85 13.39
CA PRO A 272 16.44 4.98 14.25
C PRO A 272 16.17 5.64 15.60
N LEU A 273 14.98 5.46 16.16
CA LEU A 273 14.59 5.97 17.46
C LEU A 273 14.87 4.94 18.56
N GLY A 274 15.72 5.32 19.51
CA GLY A 274 16.13 4.50 20.64
C GLY A 274 17.16 3.41 20.28
N ALA A 275 17.71 2.79 21.32
CA ALA A 275 18.78 1.80 21.16
C ALA A 275 18.29 0.42 20.77
N ASP A 276 17.11 0.01 21.29
CA ASP A 276 16.60 -1.36 21.18
C ASP A 276 15.56 -1.51 20.10
N THR A 277 15.53 -2.70 19.46
CA THR A 277 14.43 -3.07 18.58
C THR A 277 13.18 -3.36 19.41
N LEU A 278 12.03 -2.79 19.03
CA LEU A 278 10.76 -2.97 19.76
C LEU A 278 10.26 -4.41 19.71
N THR A 279 10.74 -5.18 18.75
CA THR A 279 10.45 -6.61 18.61
C THR A 279 11.43 -7.50 19.36
N GLY A 280 12.49 -6.93 19.93
CA GLY A 280 13.59 -7.62 20.59
C GLY A 280 13.27 -8.10 22.01
N ALA A 281 14.27 -8.77 22.62
CA ALA A 281 14.17 -9.36 23.96
C ALA A 281 14.20 -8.30 25.08
N ALA A 282 14.70 -7.09 24.83
CA ALA A 282 14.72 -5.98 25.80
C ALA A 282 13.32 -5.65 26.35
N PHE A 283 12.27 -5.92 25.56
CA PHE A 283 10.87 -5.71 25.93
C PHE A 283 10.13 -7.00 26.34
N GLY A 284 10.86 -8.02 26.79
CA GLY A 284 10.32 -9.30 27.21
C GLY A 284 10.40 -10.38 26.12
N ALA A 285 10.17 -11.66 26.51
CA ALA A 285 10.24 -12.79 25.60
C ALA A 285 8.95 -13.04 24.84
N ASP A 286 7.80 -12.65 25.41
CA ASP A 286 6.49 -12.86 24.81
C ASP A 286 6.24 -11.91 23.63
N LYS A 287 5.49 -12.36 22.62
CA LYS A 287 5.14 -11.57 21.42
C LYS A 287 6.35 -10.96 20.70
N GLY A 288 7.57 -11.49 20.95
CA GLY A 288 8.81 -11.00 20.33
C GLY A 288 8.97 -11.42 18.87
N GLY A 289 9.93 -10.80 18.19
CA GLY A 289 10.23 -11.01 16.78
C GLY A 289 9.26 -10.30 15.83
N SER A 290 9.54 -10.39 14.52
CA SER A 290 8.79 -9.72 13.45
C SER A 290 9.09 -8.21 13.36
N TYR A 291 8.09 -7.37 13.05
CA TYR A 291 8.24 -5.95 12.70
C TYR A 291 7.03 -5.13 13.16
N LEU A 292 7.15 -3.81 13.06
CA LEU A 292 6.09 -2.85 13.27
C LEU A 292 5.13 -2.83 12.06
N VAL A 293 3.86 -2.60 12.34
CA VAL A 293 2.78 -2.62 11.34
C VAL A 293 1.80 -1.47 11.47
N ALA A 294 1.86 -0.72 12.58
CA ALA A 294 1.01 0.44 12.81
C ALA A 294 1.79 1.51 13.58
N LEU A 295 1.64 2.76 13.17
CA LEU A 295 2.13 3.96 13.83
C LEU A 295 0.99 4.95 13.92
N ALA A 296 0.90 5.68 15.04
CA ALA A 296 -0.11 6.72 15.21
C ALA A 296 0.36 7.81 16.18
N ARG A 297 -0.15 9.03 15.96
CA ARG A 297 0.12 10.19 16.81
C ARG A 297 -1.09 11.11 16.82
N ALA A 298 -1.40 11.72 17.96
CA ALA A 298 -2.44 12.72 18.04
C ALA A 298 -2.02 14.04 17.38
N THR A 299 -2.99 14.79 16.85
CA THR A 299 -2.80 16.12 16.25
C THR A 299 -2.53 17.18 17.34
N LYS A 300 -1.39 17.03 18.02
CA LYS A 300 -0.96 17.92 19.10
C LYS A 300 0.57 17.91 19.20
N VAL A 301 1.17 19.10 19.33
CA VAL A 301 2.63 19.22 19.55
C VAL A 301 3.04 18.46 20.81
N GLY A 302 4.11 17.68 20.71
CA GLY A 302 4.63 16.85 21.79
C GLY A 302 3.73 15.68 22.20
N ALA A 303 2.74 15.32 21.36
CA ALA A 303 1.94 14.13 21.63
C ALA A 303 2.81 12.86 21.60
N PRO A 304 2.52 11.86 22.44
CA PRO A 304 3.19 10.57 22.38
C PRO A 304 3.05 9.89 21.01
N LEU A 305 4.10 9.20 20.59
CA LEU A 305 4.09 8.33 19.43
C LEU A 305 3.70 6.91 19.86
N TRP A 306 2.72 6.34 19.19
CA TRP A 306 2.27 4.97 19.37
C TRP A 306 2.82 4.07 18.27
N ALA A 307 3.23 2.84 18.63
CA ALA A 307 3.75 1.85 17.68
C ALA A 307 3.23 0.45 18.00
N GLY A 308 2.68 -0.22 16.99
CA GLY A 308 2.12 -1.57 17.09
C GLY A 308 2.89 -2.58 16.25
N THR A 309 3.06 -3.82 16.77
CA THR A 309 3.78 -4.88 16.07
C THR A 309 2.84 -5.93 15.46
N ARG A 310 3.36 -6.69 14.49
CA ARG A 310 2.68 -7.85 13.90
C ARG A 310 2.27 -8.91 14.92
N ARG A 311 2.97 -9.00 16.06
CA ARG A 311 2.70 -10.00 17.10
C ARG A 311 1.99 -9.44 18.32
N GLY A 312 1.41 -8.23 18.21
CA GLY A 312 0.53 -7.67 19.24
C GLY A 312 1.23 -6.98 20.40
N ARG A 313 2.50 -6.56 20.26
CA ARG A 313 3.10 -5.60 21.20
C ARG A 313 2.63 -4.20 20.84
N LEU A 314 2.30 -3.43 21.86
CA LEU A 314 1.96 -2.01 21.72
C LEU A 314 2.92 -1.17 22.57
N PHE A 315 3.41 -0.09 21.98
CA PHE A 315 4.38 0.82 22.60
C PHE A 315 3.91 2.26 22.56
N VAL A 316 4.39 3.04 23.53
CA VAL A 316 4.24 4.50 23.58
C VAL A 316 5.60 5.12 23.85
N SER A 317 5.93 6.20 23.12
CA SER A 317 7.07 7.07 23.40
C SER A 317 6.58 8.47 23.68
N ALA A 318 6.92 9.01 24.85
CA ALA A 318 6.58 10.38 25.24
C ALA A 318 7.62 11.41 24.74
N ASN A 319 8.76 10.95 24.22
CA ASN A 319 9.88 11.81 23.79
C ASN A 319 10.36 11.50 22.36
N ALA A 320 9.45 11.05 21.48
CA ALA A 320 9.77 10.76 20.08
C ALA A 320 10.32 11.97 19.29
N ASP A 321 10.19 13.19 19.83
CA ASP A 321 10.71 14.44 19.26
C ASP A 321 12.09 14.84 19.82
N ALA A 322 12.71 14.01 20.66
CA ALA A 322 14.03 14.31 21.19
C ALA A 322 15.03 14.58 20.04
N ALA A 323 15.86 15.62 20.19
CA ALA A 323 16.85 15.99 19.17
C ALA A 323 17.89 14.88 18.97
N ASP A 324 18.30 14.21 20.03
CA ASP A 324 19.13 13.01 19.98
C ASP A 324 18.22 11.78 19.91
N SER A 325 18.12 11.16 18.74
CA SER A 325 17.28 10.01 18.47
C SER A 325 17.62 8.80 19.35
N THR A 326 18.87 8.68 19.81
CA THR A 326 19.32 7.58 20.68
C THR A 326 18.73 7.65 22.08
N THR A 327 18.29 8.83 22.52
CA THR A 327 17.66 9.07 23.84
C THR A 327 16.15 8.79 23.84
N VAL A 328 15.57 8.51 22.69
CA VAL A 328 14.14 8.19 22.60
C VAL A 328 13.86 6.88 23.31
N ALA A 329 12.89 6.91 24.20
CA ALA A 329 12.48 5.74 24.98
C ALA A 329 11.05 5.30 24.60
N PHE A 330 10.88 3.99 24.47
CA PHE A 330 9.58 3.37 24.27
C PHE A 330 9.19 2.55 25.50
N SER A 331 7.95 2.70 25.94
CA SER A 331 7.36 1.89 27.00
C SER A 331 6.36 0.90 26.39
N ARG A 332 6.53 -0.38 26.69
CA ARG A 332 5.58 -1.41 26.27
C ARG A 332 4.33 -1.33 27.15
N VAL A 333 3.15 -1.23 26.53
CA VAL A 333 1.87 -1.01 27.24
C VAL A 333 0.85 -2.14 27.02
N ASP A 334 1.14 -3.14 26.18
CA ASP A 334 0.35 -4.37 26.12
C ASP A 334 0.75 -5.33 27.23
N THR A 335 -0.15 -6.27 27.50
CA THR A 335 0.06 -7.36 28.48
C THR A 335 -0.20 -8.74 27.84
N GLY A 336 -0.12 -9.80 28.61
CA GLY A 336 -0.51 -11.14 28.15
C GLY A 336 -2.00 -11.31 27.84
N ALA A 337 -2.85 -10.35 28.24
CA ALA A 337 -4.30 -10.43 28.04
C ALA A 337 -4.76 -9.99 26.63
N GLN A 338 -3.96 -9.24 25.88
CA GLN A 338 -4.29 -8.86 24.52
C GLN A 338 -3.82 -9.91 23.52
N PRO A 339 -4.47 -9.98 22.33
CA PRO A 339 -4.15 -10.99 21.32
C PRO A 339 -2.69 -10.95 20.85
N ARG A 340 -2.11 -12.14 20.62
CA ARG A 340 -0.83 -12.26 19.90
C ARG A 340 -1.08 -12.25 18.39
N ARG A 341 -1.70 -11.20 17.89
CA ARG A 341 -2.07 -11.02 16.48
C ARG A 341 -1.62 -9.66 15.96
N PHE A 342 -1.76 -9.47 14.68
CA PHE A 342 -1.40 -8.27 13.94
C PHE A 342 -2.20 -7.06 14.45
N ILE A 343 -1.51 -6.02 14.96
CA ILE A 343 -2.12 -4.72 15.27
C ILE A 343 -2.34 -3.98 13.94
N SER A 344 -3.57 -3.95 13.48
CA SER A 344 -3.92 -3.42 12.15
C SER A 344 -4.21 -1.93 12.12
N GLY A 345 -4.44 -1.32 13.28
CA GLY A 345 -4.69 0.12 13.37
C GLY A 345 -4.60 0.64 14.80
N ILE A 346 -4.24 1.90 14.93
CA ILE A 346 -4.23 2.65 16.19
C ILE A 346 -4.87 4.01 15.91
N ALA A 347 -5.95 4.36 16.62
CA ALA A 347 -6.60 5.66 16.55
C ALA A 347 -6.43 6.37 17.91
N VAL A 348 -5.58 7.39 17.94
CA VAL A 348 -5.31 8.16 19.16
C VAL A 348 -6.36 9.23 19.36
N ASP A 349 -6.85 9.38 20.59
CA ASP A 349 -7.76 10.47 20.94
C ASP A 349 -7.00 11.81 20.91
N PRO A 350 -7.40 12.76 20.05
CA PRO A 350 -6.71 14.06 19.96
C PRO A 350 -6.84 14.90 21.26
N ASN A 351 -7.85 14.64 22.07
CA ASN A 351 -8.08 15.33 23.33
C ASN A 351 -7.30 14.71 24.51
N SER A 352 -6.97 13.41 24.38
CA SER A 352 -6.23 12.63 25.38
C SER A 352 -5.18 11.76 24.72
N PRO A 353 -3.98 12.26 24.40
CA PRO A 353 -2.99 11.56 23.59
C PRO A 353 -2.44 10.23 24.17
N LEU A 354 -2.73 9.93 25.43
CA LEU A 354 -2.46 8.64 26.08
C LEU A 354 -3.70 7.71 26.13
N HIS A 355 -4.76 8.08 25.41
CA HIS A 355 -5.95 7.27 25.17
C HIS A 355 -6.03 6.92 23.69
N ALA A 356 -6.23 5.65 23.37
CA ALA A 356 -6.30 5.18 21.99
C ALA A 356 -7.25 3.98 21.83
N PHE A 357 -7.66 3.75 20.59
CA PHE A 357 -8.35 2.56 20.13
C PHE A 357 -7.41 1.74 19.25
N VAL A 358 -7.37 0.44 19.48
CA VAL A 358 -6.43 -0.48 18.82
C VAL A 358 -7.21 -1.61 18.18
N SER A 359 -6.96 -1.88 16.91
CA SER A 359 -7.55 -3.01 16.19
C SER A 359 -6.57 -4.13 15.96
N PHE A 360 -7.09 -5.36 15.97
CA PHE A 360 -6.34 -6.59 15.71
C PHE A 360 -6.96 -7.33 14.53
N SER A 361 -6.16 -7.59 13.51
CA SER A 361 -6.52 -8.44 12.38
C SER A 361 -6.31 -9.93 12.72
N GLY A 362 -6.76 -10.82 11.83
CA GLY A 362 -6.77 -12.26 12.02
C GLY A 362 -7.94 -12.73 12.88
N TYR A 363 -8.16 -14.05 12.91
CA TYR A 363 -9.29 -14.68 13.58
C TYR A 363 -8.97 -15.02 15.04
N ASP A 364 -9.98 -15.03 15.92
CA ASP A 364 -9.87 -15.45 17.32
C ASP A 364 -9.40 -16.92 17.44
N ALA A 365 -9.68 -17.73 16.42
CA ALA A 365 -9.20 -19.11 16.33
C ALA A 365 -7.67 -19.23 16.42
N TYR A 366 -6.91 -18.19 16.05
CA TYR A 366 -5.46 -18.18 16.21
C TYR A 366 -5.00 -17.84 17.64
N THR A 367 -5.86 -17.19 18.43
CA THR A 367 -5.58 -16.78 19.81
C THR A 367 -6.81 -17.03 20.71
N PRO A 368 -7.27 -18.29 20.86
CA PRO A 368 -8.55 -18.60 21.50
C PRO A 368 -8.60 -18.24 22.98
N THR A 369 -7.43 -18.12 23.65
CA THR A 369 -7.33 -17.70 25.05
C THR A 369 -7.34 -16.19 25.23
N THR A 370 -7.13 -15.41 24.16
CA THR A 370 -7.11 -13.95 24.14
C THR A 370 -7.86 -13.48 22.90
N PRO A 371 -9.19 -13.69 22.84
CA PRO A 371 -10.01 -13.25 21.70
C PRO A 371 -10.15 -11.73 21.64
N GLY A 372 -10.88 -11.26 20.63
CA GLY A 372 -11.24 -9.85 20.48
C GLY A 372 -10.47 -9.15 19.36
N HIS A 373 -11.10 -8.11 18.80
CA HIS A 373 -10.64 -7.44 17.59
C HIS A 373 -10.47 -5.93 17.75
N VAL A 374 -11.20 -5.28 18.66
CA VAL A 374 -11.10 -3.84 18.93
C VAL A 374 -10.99 -3.62 20.43
N PHE A 375 -9.99 -2.87 20.82
CA PHE A 375 -9.74 -2.54 22.23
C PHE A 375 -9.58 -1.03 22.41
N GLU A 376 -9.99 -0.55 23.56
CA GLU A 376 -9.68 0.77 24.07
C GLU A 376 -8.54 0.64 25.09
N VAL A 377 -7.60 1.56 25.05
CA VAL A 377 -6.47 1.60 25.95
C VAL A 377 -6.24 3.00 26.49
N THR A 378 -6.07 3.12 27.80
CA THR A 378 -5.66 4.37 28.46
C THR A 378 -4.37 4.10 29.23
N VAL A 379 -3.34 4.94 29.00
CA VAL A 379 -2.05 4.86 29.65
C VAL A 379 -1.95 5.97 30.69
N ASP A 380 -1.61 5.61 31.92
CA ASP A 380 -1.34 6.59 32.98
C ASP A 380 -0.01 7.30 32.74
N ALA A 381 -0.01 8.62 32.72
CA ALA A 381 1.15 9.44 32.38
C ALA A 381 2.32 9.32 33.39
N GLY A 382 2.02 9.02 34.65
CA GLY A 382 3.03 8.95 35.72
C GLY A 382 3.67 7.59 35.85
N THR A 383 2.89 6.54 35.65
CA THR A 383 3.32 5.15 35.85
C THR A 383 3.56 4.37 34.57
N LEU A 384 3.06 4.89 33.44
CA LEU A 384 3.01 4.22 32.13
C LEU A 384 2.27 2.87 32.15
N LEU A 385 1.45 2.63 33.16
CA LEU A 385 0.58 1.46 33.22
C LEU A 385 -0.65 1.68 32.35
N ALA A 386 -1.06 0.65 31.62
CA ALA A 386 -2.19 0.70 30.71
C ALA A 386 -3.41 -0.04 31.29
N THR A 387 -4.57 0.60 31.13
CA THR A 387 -5.88 -0.03 31.36
C THR A 387 -6.49 -0.33 30.01
N TRP A 388 -6.95 -1.59 29.81
CA TRP A 388 -7.51 -2.06 28.58
C TRP A 388 -8.98 -2.46 28.73
N ARG A 389 -9.79 -2.17 27.73
CA ARG A 389 -11.19 -2.59 27.63
C ARG A 389 -11.44 -3.20 26.26
N ASP A 390 -12.00 -4.40 26.22
CA ASP A 390 -12.44 -5.05 24.99
C ASP A 390 -13.74 -4.37 24.50
N LEU A 391 -13.75 -3.96 23.25
CA LEU A 391 -14.89 -3.32 22.58
C LEU A 391 -15.46 -4.20 21.46
N SER A 392 -15.00 -5.42 21.30
CA SER A 392 -15.37 -6.30 20.17
C SER A 392 -16.87 -6.62 20.12
N ALA A 393 -17.51 -6.79 21.30
CA ALA A 393 -18.99 -6.95 21.41
C ALA A 393 -19.54 -7.94 20.35
N ASN A 394 -20.40 -7.45 19.45
CA ASN A 394 -21.05 -8.25 18.41
C ASN A 394 -20.31 -8.27 17.05
N ILE A 395 -19.04 -7.92 16.99
CA ILE A 395 -18.24 -8.06 15.75
C ILE A 395 -18.18 -9.56 15.34
N GLY A 396 -18.14 -10.46 16.33
CA GLY A 396 -17.90 -11.87 16.09
C GLY A 396 -16.41 -12.13 15.78
N ASP A 397 -16.11 -13.33 15.27
CA ASP A 397 -14.74 -13.71 14.86
C ASP A 397 -14.47 -13.21 13.43
N GLN A 398 -14.36 -11.89 13.30
CA GLN A 398 -14.12 -11.20 12.02
C GLN A 398 -12.89 -10.31 12.13
N PRO A 399 -11.89 -10.46 11.23
CA PRO A 399 -10.73 -9.58 11.19
C PRO A 399 -11.11 -8.11 11.11
N VAL A 400 -10.48 -7.28 11.94
CA VAL A 400 -10.56 -5.83 11.87
C VAL A 400 -9.24 -5.30 11.33
N THR A 401 -9.29 -4.59 10.21
CA THR A 401 -8.13 -4.17 9.40
C THR A 401 -7.71 -2.73 9.65
N GLY A 402 -8.52 -1.97 10.39
CA GLY A 402 -8.21 -0.58 10.74
C GLY A 402 -9.24 -0.02 11.71
N VAL A 403 -8.89 1.05 12.41
CA VAL A 403 -9.76 1.75 13.35
C VAL A 403 -9.61 3.27 13.21
N ALA A 404 -10.70 4.02 13.36
CA ALA A 404 -10.72 5.48 13.41
C ALA A 404 -11.63 5.98 14.52
N TYR A 405 -11.29 7.12 15.12
CA TYR A 405 -12.03 7.72 16.21
C TYR A 405 -12.45 9.16 15.88
N ASP A 406 -13.74 9.42 15.89
CA ASP A 406 -14.28 10.78 15.78
C ASP A 406 -14.51 11.36 17.19
N ALA A 407 -13.55 12.12 17.68
CA ALA A 407 -13.63 12.75 19.00
C ALA A 407 -14.77 13.77 19.12
N ALA A 408 -15.27 14.31 18.01
CA ALA A 408 -16.40 15.24 18.04
C ALA A 408 -17.74 14.56 18.36
N THR A 409 -17.88 13.29 18.00
CA THR A 409 -19.10 12.50 18.25
C THR A 409 -18.88 11.37 19.25
N GLY A 410 -17.62 11.10 19.65
CA GLY A 410 -17.24 9.96 20.50
C GLY A 410 -17.42 8.60 19.80
N ARG A 411 -17.52 8.57 18.48
CA ARG A 411 -17.75 7.34 17.72
C ARG A 411 -16.46 6.69 17.29
N VAL A 412 -16.42 5.36 17.40
CA VAL A 412 -15.35 4.51 16.87
C VAL A 412 -15.85 3.83 15.61
N TYR A 413 -15.05 3.90 14.55
CA TYR A 413 -15.26 3.22 13.28
C TYR A 413 -14.21 2.11 13.12
N ALA A 414 -14.59 1.00 12.54
CA ALA A 414 -13.69 -0.12 12.27
C ALA A 414 -13.85 -0.59 10.82
N ALA A 415 -12.72 -0.79 10.16
CA ALA A 415 -12.63 -1.44 8.86
C ALA A 415 -12.62 -2.96 9.06
N THR A 416 -13.31 -3.69 8.20
CA THR A 416 -13.44 -5.15 8.28
C THR A 416 -13.39 -5.78 6.89
N ASP A 417 -13.38 -7.11 6.83
CA ASP A 417 -13.46 -7.85 5.57
C ASP A 417 -14.81 -7.64 4.82
N PHE A 418 -15.81 -7.03 5.47
CA PHE A 418 -17.15 -6.82 4.90
C PHE A 418 -17.60 -5.35 4.91
N GLY A 419 -16.67 -4.41 4.96
CA GLY A 419 -16.95 -2.98 4.93
C GLY A 419 -16.55 -2.25 6.20
N VAL A 420 -17.13 -1.09 6.42
CA VAL A 420 -16.90 -0.25 7.61
C VAL A 420 -18.08 -0.35 8.57
N ILE A 421 -17.79 -0.57 9.83
CA ILE A 421 -18.76 -0.60 10.92
C ILE A 421 -18.50 0.54 11.90
N VAL A 422 -19.55 0.97 12.59
CA VAL A 422 -19.51 2.02 13.62
C VAL A 422 -20.07 1.51 14.94
N ARG A 423 -19.40 1.85 16.03
CA ARG A 423 -19.88 1.55 17.38
C ARG A 423 -20.92 2.57 17.81
N ASN A 424 -22.13 2.11 18.13
CA ASN A 424 -23.25 2.94 18.58
C ASN A 424 -23.20 3.22 20.10
N SER A 425 -24.12 4.04 20.58
CA SER A 425 -24.19 4.44 21.99
C SER A 425 -24.53 3.28 22.95
N SER A 426 -25.14 2.19 22.46
CA SER A 426 -25.38 0.97 23.25
C SER A 426 -24.14 0.06 23.33
N GLY A 427 -23.06 0.44 22.67
CA GLY A 427 -21.84 -0.34 22.62
C GLY A 427 -21.82 -1.46 21.57
N GLN A 428 -22.83 -1.54 20.73
CA GLN A 428 -22.93 -2.51 19.64
C GLN A 428 -22.40 -1.92 18.33
N TRP A 429 -21.90 -2.78 17.45
CA TRP A 429 -21.44 -2.42 16.12
C TRP A 429 -22.56 -2.59 15.09
N ALA A 430 -22.61 -1.68 14.13
CA ALA A 430 -23.53 -1.71 12.99
C ALA A 430 -22.82 -1.18 11.73
N PRO A 431 -23.29 -1.49 10.51
CA PRO A 431 -22.75 -0.90 9.30
C PRO A 431 -22.73 0.64 9.35
N ALA A 432 -21.59 1.24 9.01
CA ALA A 432 -21.43 2.70 9.00
C ALA A 432 -22.15 3.37 7.83
N ALA A 433 -22.33 2.66 6.71
CA ALA A 433 -23.00 3.15 5.52
C ALA A 433 -23.72 2.02 4.79
N SER A 434 -24.86 2.35 4.16
CA SER A 434 -25.69 1.37 3.44
C SER A 434 -25.27 1.14 1.99
N ARG A 435 -24.45 2.04 1.42
CA ARG A 435 -24.06 2.00 -0.01
C ARG A 435 -22.71 1.36 -0.26
N LEU A 436 -21.86 1.25 0.76
CA LEU A 436 -20.58 0.54 0.63
C LEU A 436 -20.89 -0.95 0.41
N PRO A 437 -20.43 -1.56 -0.69
CA PRO A 437 -20.62 -2.99 -0.92
C PRO A 437 -19.91 -3.81 0.16
N PRO A 438 -20.31 -5.07 0.40
CA PRO A 438 -19.59 -5.98 1.27
C PRO A 438 -18.26 -6.37 0.61
N VAL A 439 -17.22 -5.62 0.95
CA VAL A 439 -15.85 -5.74 0.42
C VAL A 439 -14.86 -5.51 1.55
N ALA A 440 -13.73 -6.18 1.52
CA ALA A 440 -12.67 -5.95 2.49
C ALA A 440 -12.16 -4.50 2.38
N VAL A 441 -12.06 -3.84 3.52
CA VAL A 441 -11.52 -2.48 3.66
C VAL A 441 -10.19 -2.59 4.38
N TYR A 442 -9.09 -2.27 3.72
CA TYR A 442 -7.75 -2.46 4.27
C TYR A 442 -7.28 -1.30 5.13
N SER A 443 -7.75 -0.09 4.85
CA SER A 443 -7.42 1.10 5.63
C SER A 443 -8.60 2.05 5.69
N ILE A 444 -8.74 2.75 6.82
CA ILE A 444 -9.64 3.89 6.97
C ILE A 444 -8.87 5.10 7.45
N ALA A 445 -9.18 6.26 6.88
CA ALA A 445 -8.62 7.55 7.29
C ALA A 445 -9.75 8.54 7.58
N LEU A 446 -9.64 9.26 8.69
CA LEU A 446 -10.62 10.25 9.13
C LEU A 446 -9.97 11.63 9.20
N ASP A 447 -10.51 12.59 8.43
CA ASP A 447 -10.31 13.99 8.73
C ASP A 447 -11.40 14.46 9.71
N ALA A 448 -11.03 14.53 10.98
CA ALA A 448 -11.97 14.85 12.05
C ALA A 448 -12.52 16.28 11.93
N LYS A 449 -11.79 17.20 11.31
CA LYS A 449 -12.20 18.60 11.15
C LYS A 449 -13.35 18.73 10.14
N SER A 450 -13.22 18.13 8.97
CA SER A 450 -14.28 18.12 7.95
C SER A 450 -15.35 17.05 8.20
N GLY A 451 -15.06 16.06 9.06
CA GLY A 451 -15.93 14.91 9.28
C GLY A 451 -16.02 13.99 8.06
N LEU A 452 -14.93 13.86 7.31
CA LEU A 452 -14.85 12.97 6.16
C LEU A 452 -14.09 11.69 6.53
N LEU A 453 -14.75 10.55 6.40
CA LEU A 453 -14.16 9.21 6.57
C LEU A 453 -13.96 8.58 5.21
N TYR A 454 -12.74 8.13 4.94
CA TYR A 454 -12.36 7.43 3.72
C TYR A 454 -12.08 5.96 4.01
N ALA A 455 -12.49 5.09 3.09
CA ALA A 455 -12.28 3.66 3.14
C ALA A 455 -11.53 3.20 1.89
N ALA A 456 -10.31 2.69 2.07
CA ALA A 456 -9.51 2.04 1.04
C ALA A 456 -9.98 0.59 0.91
N THR A 457 -10.61 0.24 -0.21
CA THR A 457 -11.21 -1.08 -0.40
C THR A 457 -10.36 -1.98 -1.28
N HIS A 458 -10.41 -3.26 -1.00
CA HIS A 458 -9.72 -4.28 -1.78
C HIS A 458 -10.57 -4.68 -2.99
N GLY A 459 -10.49 -3.87 -4.06
CA GLY A 459 -11.14 -4.16 -5.34
C GLY A 459 -12.44 -3.42 -5.61
N ARG A 460 -12.68 -2.28 -4.91
CA ARG A 460 -13.80 -1.36 -5.22
C ARG A 460 -13.39 0.11 -5.09
N GLY A 461 -12.08 0.40 -5.20
CA GLY A 461 -11.56 1.76 -5.13
C GLY A 461 -11.64 2.36 -3.73
N VAL A 462 -11.71 3.68 -3.64
CA VAL A 462 -11.83 4.43 -2.37
C VAL A 462 -13.24 4.98 -2.22
N TRP A 463 -13.81 4.81 -1.05
CA TRP A 463 -15.14 5.31 -0.68
C TRP A 463 -15.03 6.41 0.36
N ARG A 464 -15.95 7.38 0.30
CA ARG A 464 -16.05 8.51 1.23
C ARG A 464 -17.40 8.56 1.90
N LEU A 465 -17.40 8.75 3.22
CA LEU A 465 -18.59 8.98 4.02
C LEU A 465 -18.46 10.33 4.73
N ALA A 466 -19.44 11.23 4.54
CA ALA A 466 -19.61 12.42 5.36
C ALA A 466 -20.31 12.02 6.67
N LEU A 467 -19.63 12.27 7.80
CA LEU A 467 -20.12 11.91 9.14
C LEU A 467 -21.08 12.97 9.70
N ARG A 468 -21.00 14.17 9.16
CA ARG A 468 -21.86 15.31 9.50
C ARG A 468 -22.64 15.63 8.23
N GLY A 469 -23.97 15.58 8.30
CA GLY A 469 -24.79 16.01 7.16
C GLY A 469 -24.59 17.48 6.87
N ASP A 470 -24.60 17.82 5.58
CA ASP A 470 -24.75 19.20 5.12
C ASP A 470 -26.10 19.77 5.57
#